data_45e3b290333c439d7bdc5d44a4bcc929
#
_entry.id   45e3b290333c439d7bdc5d44a4bcc929
#
_cell.length_a   1.000
_cell.length_b   1.000
_cell.length_c   1.000
_cell.angle_alpha   90.00
_cell.angle_beta   90.00
_cell.angle_gamma   90.00
#
_symmetry.space_group_name_H-M   'P 1'
#
loop_
_entity.id
_entity.type
_entity.pdbx_description
1 polymer ?
#
loop_
_entity_poly.entity_id
_entity_poly.type
_entity_poly.pdbx_seq_one_letter_code
_entity_poly.pdbx_strand_id
1 'polypeptide(L)'
;DYLQTPMVKITFSESIYDGVIGEETHIEPNLSFSEGDDVSNYEFEWELNGEVVCNKQILSFVPKEAITYYVLYSVIHKDSKIRTMKNLQLVAKSSYKTGWAILSDLNHKSMLTQVRDDNDEYMDYLNIYENANGEELGSQPYKLVEHYSGKKTNPEILVINQDVKGPLELEGNSMMKVLYTTQEFTEGVPEDFVVTDAAYLYYTDVLLTANGQIYIRLLKDPDNAGFHSAPYSSIPVHYNMGMKITRMVQANFYKTRHVLMYDEKNNRFLSLSSLYSYYTGAIDDVPISGLEGKKLIYADAYLPDPYVDYLCGYVLVLQDTDGNYSVKTFDLEYDWQGKVIIKNETDLSFSDGGYLTDKSKFYCSKDASGSYLFFSGGALNNELYYYEKSTQRVIPYTTCNSEITDLQLNYESMTLGVGMKDGFVVYAVD
;
A
#
# COMPACT_ATOMS: atom_id res chain seq x y z
N ASP A 1 6.43 65.74 -21.61
CA ASP A 1 7.04 64.61 -20.89
C ASP A 1 6.09 63.42 -20.93
N TYR A 2 6.39 62.44 -21.76
CA TYR A 2 5.68 61.17 -21.68
C TYR A 2 6.20 60.47 -20.43
N LEU A 3 5.35 60.27 -19.42
CA LEU A 3 5.64 59.43 -18.27
C LEU A 3 5.96 58.02 -18.80
N GLN A 4 7.20 57.60 -18.68
CA GLN A 4 7.56 56.24 -19.02
C GLN A 4 6.80 55.31 -18.06
N THR A 5 6.03 54.41 -18.63
CA THR A 5 5.32 53.38 -17.84
C THR A 5 6.36 52.48 -17.20
N PRO A 6 6.34 52.29 -15.87
CA PRO A 6 7.26 51.37 -15.21
C PRO A 6 7.08 49.98 -15.78
N MET A 7 8.17 49.38 -16.26
CA MET A 7 8.18 48.06 -16.88
C MET A 7 9.22 47.20 -16.18
N VAL A 8 8.80 45.98 -15.85
CA VAL A 8 9.70 44.96 -15.38
C VAL A 8 9.68 43.76 -16.33
N LYS A 9 10.86 43.26 -16.68
CA LYS A 9 11.01 42.00 -17.42
C LYS A 9 11.29 40.90 -16.45
N ILE A 10 10.45 39.84 -16.48
CA ILE A 10 10.57 38.66 -15.64
C ILE A 10 11.08 37.50 -16.50
N THR A 11 12.17 36.87 -16.05
CA THR A 11 12.69 35.64 -16.65
C THR A 11 13.02 34.63 -15.56
N PHE A 12 12.94 33.35 -15.89
CA PHE A 12 13.30 32.23 -15.03
C PHE A 12 14.34 31.38 -15.74
N SER A 13 15.15 30.65 -15.00
CA SER A 13 16.11 29.68 -15.55
C SER A 13 15.39 28.54 -16.28
N GLU A 14 14.22 28.17 -15.79
CA GLU A 14 13.40 27.09 -16.33
C GLU A 14 11.92 27.50 -16.39
N SER A 15 11.12 26.80 -17.17
CA SER A 15 9.65 26.94 -17.20
C SER A 15 8.94 25.88 -16.34
N ILE A 16 9.66 24.81 -16.03
CA ILE A 16 9.18 23.69 -15.20
C ILE A 16 10.26 23.41 -14.15
N TYR A 17 9.88 23.48 -12.89
CA TYR A 17 10.72 23.18 -11.75
C TYR A 17 10.29 21.84 -11.12
N ASP A 18 11.24 21.07 -10.64
CA ASP A 18 10.99 19.89 -9.83
C ASP A 18 10.97 20.30 -8.35
N GLY A 19 10.02 19.74 -7.59
CA GLY A 19 9.95 19.81 -6.13
C GLY A 19 9.78 18.42 -5.54
N VAL A 20 10.06 18.28 -4.26
CA VAL A 20 9.88 17.04 -3.52
C VAL A 20 8.90 17.29 -2.37
N ILE A 21 7.94 16.37 -2.16
CA ILE A 21 6.98 16.49 -1.07
C ILE A 21 7.73 16.54 0.27
N GLY A 22 7.34 17.49 1.14
CA GLY A 22 7.94 17.67 2.45
C GLY A 22 9.28 18.42 2.44
N GLU A 23 9.87 18.69 1.26
CA GLU A 23 11.12 19.46 1.13
C GLU A 23 10.84 20.87 0.64
N GLU A 24 11.60 21.85 1.14
CA GLU A 24 11.43 23.24 0.74
C GLU A 24 12.01 23.47 -0.66
N THR A 25 11.17 23.93 -1.57
CA THR A 25 11.55 24.31 -2.94
C THR A 25 11.71 25.81 -3.04
N HIS A 26 12.80 26.28 -3.63
CA HIS A 26 13.07 27.68 -3.89
C HIS A 26 13.05 27.96 -5.38
N ILE A 27 12.29 29.01 -5.79
CA ILE A 27 12.27 29.49 -7.18
C ILE A 27 12.61 30.98 -7.17
N GLU A 28 13.70 31.33 -7.86
CA GLU A 28 14.21 32.69 -7.95
C GLU A 28 13.98 33.28 -9.34
N PRO A 29 13.27 34.44 -9.46
CA PRO A 29 13.10 35.16 -10.71
C PRO A 29 14.30 36.04 -11.00
N ASN A 30 14.69 36.17 -12.27
CA ASN A 30 15.57 37.23 -12.75
C ASN A 30 14.72 38.40 -13.17
N LEU A 31 14.90 39.54 -12.50
CA LEU A 31 14.15 40.78 -12.75
C LEU A 31 15.05 41.85 -13.41
N SER A 32 14.50 42.51 -14.41
CA SER A 32 15.17 43.66 -15.05
C SER A 32 14.16 44.81 -15.12
N PHE A 33 14.50 45.95 -14.53
CA PHE A 33 13.65 47.13 -14.42
C PHE A 33 13.99 48.19 -15.46
N SER A 34 13.04 49.10 -15.73
CA SER A 34 13.25 50.26 -16.55
C SER A 34 14.33 51.19 -15.95
N GLU A 35 14.93 52.06 -16.80
CA GLU A 35 15.92 53.01 -16.33
C GLU A 35 15.36 53.98 -15.27
N GLY A 36 16.04 54.05 -14.13
CA GLY A 36 15.64 54.90 -12.99
C GLY A 36 14.64 54.21 -12.01
N ASP A 37 14.32 52.93 -12.26
CA ASP A 37 13.42 52.16 -11.42
C ASP A 37 14.17 51.01 -10.76
N ASP A 38 13.73 50.49 -9.59
CA ASP A 38 14.37 49.45 -8.86
C ASP A 38 13.37 48.55 -8.09
N VAL A 39 13.89 47.47 -7.55
CA VAL A 39 13.11 46.46 -6.84
C VAL A 39 12.29 46.99 -5.65
N SER A 40 12.74 48.08 -5.02
CA SER A 40 12.04 48.66 -3.86
C SER A 40 10.67 49.26 -4.21
N ASN A 41 10.44 49.57 -5.47
CA ASN A 41 9.18 50.12 -5.99
C ASN A 41 8.13 49.03 -6.29
N TYR A 42 8.44 47.75 -6.05
CA TYR A 42 7.56 46.65 -6.39
C TYR A 42 7.15 45.83 -5.21
N GLU A 43 5.98 45.21 -5.33
CA GLU A 43 5.45 44.12 -4.50
C GLU A 43 5.45 42.84 -5.32
N PHE A 44 5.54 41.69 -4.64
CA PHE A 44 5.62 40.37 -5.25
C PHE A 44 4.49 39.50 -4.77
N GLU A 45 4.02 38.59 -5.63
CA GLU A 45 2.97 37.66 -5.30
C GLU A 45 3.17 36.36 -6.08
N TRP A 46 3.17 35.26 -5.37
CA TRP A 46 3.19 33.92 -5.94
C TRP A 46 1.85 33.22 -5.66
N GLU A 47 1.19 32.83 -6.73
CA GLU A 47 -0.02 32.03 -6.68
C GLU A 47 0.28 30.60 -7.14
N LEU A 48 -0.14 29.60 -6.39
CA LEU A 48 -0.11 28.19 -6.76
C LEU A 48 -1.54 27.68 -6.87
N ASN A 49 -1.92 27.18 -8.07
CA ASN A 49 -3.28 26.74 -8.36
C ASN A 49 -4.37 27.78 -8.02
N GLY A 50 -4.03 29.08 -8.13
CA GLY A 50 -4.95 30.18 -7.85
C GLY A 50 -4.98 30.65 -6.38
N GLU A 51 -4.17 30.09 -5.51
CA GLU A 51 -4.03 30.52 -4.13
C GLU A 51 -2.70 31.24 -3.91
N VAL A 52 -2.74 32.41 -3.24
CA VAL A 52 -1.53 33.17 -2.91
C VAL A 52 -0.81 32.49 -1.74
N VAL A 53 0.42 32.04 -2.00
CA VAL A 53 1.23 31.28 -1.02
C VAL A 53 2.45 32.08 -0.51
N CYS A 54 2.92 33.08 -1.27
CA CYS A 54 4.12 33.85 -0.91
C CYS A 54 4.07 35.27 -1.49
N ASN A 55 4.50 36.25 -0.69
CA ASN A 55 4.60 37.68 -1.06
C ASN A 55 6.05 38.19 -1.10
N LYS A 56 7.02 37.29 -1.24
CA LYS A 56 8.44 37.63 -1.35
C LYS A 56 8.91 37.52 -2.79
N GLN A 57 10.05 38.12 -3.11
CA GLN A 57 10.65 38.04 -4.43
C GLN A 57 10.95 36.58 -4.82
N ILE A 58 11.49 35.79 -3.91
CA ILE A 58 11.83 34.39 -4.07
C ILE A 58 10.71 33.54 -3.46
N LEU A 59 10.21 32.56 -4.21
CA LEU A 59 9.30 31.55 -3.68
C LEU A 59 10.05 30.61 -2.72
N SER A 60 9.48 30.39 -1.55
CA SER A 60 9.84 29.30 -0.63
C SER A 60 8.55 28.56 -0.35
N PHE A 61 8.46 27.31 -0.78
CA PHE A 61 7.25 26.49 -0.72
C PHE A 61 7.58 25.04 -0.45
N VAL A 62 6.83 24.43 0.45
CA VAL A 62 6.91 22.98 0.75
C VAL A 62 5.70 22.30 0.11
N PRO A 63 5.86 21.54 -0.98
CA PRO A 63 4.78 20.76 -1.57
C PRO A 63 4.23 19.74 -0.58
N LYS A 64 2.90 19.61 -0.55
CA LYS A 64 2.22 18.62 0.32
C LYS A 64 1.64 17.45 -0.47
N GLU A 65 1.53 17.59 -1.78
CA GLU A 65 0.91 16.60 -2.66
C GLU A 65 1.77 16.39 -3.92
N ALA A 66 1.79 15.17 -4.43
CA ALA A 66 2.51 14.81 -5.67
C ALA A 66 1.72 15.22 -6.92
N ILE A 67 1.58 16.53 -7.13
CA ILE A 67 0.85 17.11 -8.24
C ILE A 67 1.70 18.15 -9.01
N THR A 68 1.22 18.55 -10.17
CA THR A 68 1.76 19.73 -10.86
C THR A 68 1.02 20.98 -10.35
N TYR A 69 1.76 21.86 -9.69
CA TYR A 69 1.27 23.18 -9.33
C TYR A 69 1.45 24.13 -10.52
N TYR A 70 0.37 24.77 -10.92
CA TYR A 70 0.41 25.88 -11.89
C TYR A 70 0.75 27.14 -11.11
N VAL A 71 1.92 27.70 -11.39
CA VAL A 71 2.48 28.80 -10.64
C VAL A 71 2.34 30.08 -11.45
N LEU A 72 1.74 31.11 -10.85
CA LEU A 72 1.68 32.46 -11.38
C LEU A 72 2.53 33.38 -10.48
N TYR A 73 3.58 33.94 -11.07
CA TYR A 73 4.38 34.98 -10.41
C TYR A 73 3.97 36.34 -10.90
N SER A 74 3.70 37.25 -9.98
CA SER A 74 3.30 38.63 -10.25
C SER A 74 4.26 39.63 -9.61
N VAL A 75 4.66 40.62 -10.37
CA VAL A 75 5.44 41.78 -9.92
C VAL A 75 4.56 43.03 -10.11
N ILE A 76 4.26 43.72 -9.02
CA ILE A 76 3.26 44.79 -8.95
C ILE A 76 3.95 46.08 -8.58
N HIS A 77 3.92 47.09 -9.43
CA HIS A 77 4.47 48.40 -9.11
C HIS A 77 3.59 49.11 -8.06
N LYS A 78 4.21 49.58 -6.97
CA LYS A 78 3.50 50.07 -5.77
C LYS A 78 2.57 51.26 -6.05
N ASP A 79 3.04 52.21 -6.86
CA ASP A 79 2.28 53.46 -7.08
C ASP A 79 1.26 53.30 -8.22
N SER A 80 1.66 52.76 -9.37
CA SER A 80 0.78 52.65 -10.54
C SER A 80 -0.13 51.43 -10.51
N LYS A 81 0.14 50.47 -9.63
CA LYS A 81 -0.55 49.15 -9.53
C LYS A 81 -0.48 48.33 -10.82
N ILE A 82 0.44 48.66 -11.71
CA ILE A 82 0.68 47.87 -12.93
C ILE A 82 1.26 46.50 -12.49
N ARG A 83 0.64 45.45 -12.99
CA ARG A 83 1.02 44.05 -12.70
C ARG A 83 1.65 43.42 -13.93
N THR A 84 2.86 42.92 -13.82
CA THR A 84 3.53 42.05 -14.80
C THR A 84 3.55 40.63 -14.28
N MET A 85 3.15 39.68 -15.13
CA MET A 85 2.95 38.26 -14.68
C MET A 85 3.76 37.30 -15.54
N LYS A 86 4.15 36.18 -14.95
CA LYS A 86 4.81 35.07 -15.63
C LYS A 86 4.30 33.73 -15.06
N ASN A 87 3.93 32.81 -15.98
CA ASN A 87 3.52 31.45 -15.62
C ASN A 87 4.70 30.50 -15.69
N LEU A 88 4.71 29.53 -14.78
CA LEU A 88 5.61 28.38 -14.76
C LEU A 88 4.91 27.20 -14.09
N GLN A 89 5.57 26.07 -14.02
CA GLN A 89 5.06 24.86 -13.36
C GLN A 89 6.05 24.39 -12.30
N LEU A 90 5.53 23.90 -11.18
CA LEU A 90 6.27 23.17 -10.17
C LEU A 90 5.70 21.74 -10.14
N VAL A 91 6.49 20.76 -10.58
CA VAL A 91 6.14 19.35 -10.56
C VAL A 91 6.64 18.74 -9.24
N ALA A 92 5.74 18.58 -8.29
CA ALA A 92 6.08 17.94 -7.03
C ALA A 92 6.09 16.43 -7.20
N LYS A 93 7.23 15.81 -6.88
CA LYS A 93 7.46 14.37 -6.92
C LYS A 93 7.40 13.81 -5.50
N SER A 94 6.93 12.58 -5.38
CA SER A 94 6.97 11.86 -4.12
C SER A 94 8.39 11.44 -3.77
N SER A 95 8.79 11.63 -2.52
CA SER A 95 10.04 11.05 -2.00
C SER A 95 9.94 9.54 -1.81
N TYR A 96 8.71 9.02 -1.62
CA TYR A 96 8.48 7.63 -1.19
C TYR A 96 7.66 6.80 -2.18
N LYS A 97 7.49 7.28 -3.41
CA LYS A 97 6.65 6.63 -4.43
C LYS A 97 7.18 5.27 -4.90
N THR A 98 8.49 5.05 -4.84
CA THR A 98 9.14 3.84 -5.36
C THR A 98 10.01 3.20 -4.31
N GLY A 99 10.25 1.88 -4.43
CA GLY A 99 11.10 1.13 -3.52
C GLY A 99 10.31 0.26 -2.55
N TRP A 100 10.95 -0.11 -1.46
CA TRP A 100 10.45 -1.02 -0.44
C TRP A 100 10.14 -0.27 0.84
N ALA A 101 8.91 -0.38 1.33
CA ALA A 101 8.55 0.06 2.66
C ALA A 101 8.73 -1.12 3.64
N ILE A 102 9.50 -0.91 4.68
CA ILE A 102 9.88 -1.94 5.65
C ILE A 102 9.43 -1.49 7.04
N LEU A 103 8.54 -2.26 7.64
CA LEU A 103 8.14 -2.10 9.03
C LEU A 103 8.98 -3.02 9.90
N SER A 104 9.67 -2.48 10.88
CA SER A 104 10.54 -3.24 11.78
C SER A 104 10.28 -2.93 13.26
N ASP A 105 10.61 -3.89 14.11
CA ASP A 105 10.68 -3.71 15.57
C ASP A 105 12.12 -3.32 15.95
N LEU A 106 12.30 -2.10 16.40
CA LEU A 106 13.57 -1.64 16.94
C LEU A 106 13.40 -1.33 18.43
N ASN A 107 13.87 -2.23 19.30
CA ASN A 107 13.76 -2.06 20.76
C ASN A 107 12.32 -1.81 21.23
N HIS A 108 11.37 -2.60 20.73
CA HIS A 108 9.92 -2.52 20.99
C HIS A 108 9.23 -1.28 20.43
N LYS A 109 9.89 -0.54 19.53
CA LYS A 109 9.30 0.58 18.79
C LYS A 109 9.11 0.18 17.33
N SER A 110 7.99 0.59 16.77
CA SER A 110 7.73 0.47 15.33
C SER A 110 8.58 1.48 14.57
N MET A 111 9.33 1.01 13.59
CA MET A 111 10.11 1.88 12.71
C MET A 111 9.73 1.59 11.25
N LEU A 112 9.49 2.63 10.48
CA LEU A 112 9.23 2.54 9.04
C LEU A 112 10.45 3.05 8.29
N THR A 113 11.03 2.18 7.46
CA THR A 113 12.19 2.46 6.62
C THR A 113 11.79 2.31 5.17
N GLN A 114 12.32 3.15 4.29
CA GLN A 114 12.25 2.94 2.86
C GLN A 114 13.62 2.55 2.33
N VAL A 115 13.65 1.55 1.45
CA VAL A 115 14.81 1.19 0.65
C VAL A 115 14.47 1.44 -0.81
N ARG A 116 15.25 2.31 -1.47
CA ARG A 116 15.00 2.75 -2.84
C ARG A 116 16.24 2.57 -3.70
N ASP A 117 16.04 2.19 -4.96
CA ASP A 117 17.08 2.20 -5.97
C ASP A 117 17.22 3.64 -6.50
N ASP A 118 18.37 4.25 -6.20
CA ASP A 118 18.74 5.58 -6.67
C ASP A 118 19.98 5.47 -7.56
N ASN A 119 19.77 5.41 -8.86
CA ASN A 119 20.82 5.33 -9.88
C ASN A 119 21.74 4.08 -9.74
N ASP A 120 21.15 2.91 -9.68
CA ASP A 120 21.80 1.60 -9.52
C ASP A 120 22.43 1.35 -8.14
N GLU A 121 22.15 2.19 -7.16
CA GLU A 121 22.53 1.98 -5.75
C GLU A 121 21.29 1.98 -4.86
N TYR A 122 21.17 0.97 -4.00
CA TYR A 122 20.11 0.95 -2.99
C TYR A 122 20.47 1.88 -1.84
N MET A 123 19.56 2.83 -1.59
CA MET A 123 19.66 3.79 -0.49
C MET A 123 18.56 3.52 0.55
N ASP A 124 18.94 3.52 1.81
CA ASP A 124 18.02 3.36 2.93
C ASP A 124 17.71 4.72 3.59
N TYR A 125 16.42 4.98 3.72
CA TYR A 125 15.85 6.16 4.38
C TYR A 125 15.20 5.70 5.67
N LEU A 126 15.93 5.89 6.78
CA LEU A 126 15.50 5.40 8.07
C LEU A 126 14.43 6.30 8.69
N ASN A 127 13.51 5.68 9.43
CA ASN A 127 12.54 6.36 10.30
C ASN A 127 11.69 7.42 9.57
N ILE A 128 11.23 7.08 8.36
CA ILE A 128 10.54 8.03 7.46
C ILE A 128 9.26 8.59 8.05
N TYR A 129 8.56 7.82 8.91
CA TYR A 129 7.37 8.33 9.59
C TYR A 129 7.69 9.44 10.60
N GLU A 130 8.64 9.20 11.49
CA GLU A 130 9.02 10.19 12.51
C GLU A 130 9.58 11.46 11.87
N ASN A 131 10.36 11.29 10.78
CA ASN A 131 10.87 12.43 10.01
C ASN A 131 9.74 13.27 9.38
N ALA A 132 8.68 12.64 8.91
CA ALA A 132 7.54 13.32 8.29
C ALA A 132 6.59 13.96 9.33
N ASN A 133 6.40 13.34 10.49
CA ASN A 133 5.33 13.69 11.43
C ASN A 133 5.85 14.29 12.76
N GLY A 134 7.13 14.17 13.08
CA GLY A 134 7.71 14.64 14.34
C GLY A 134 7.24 13.88 15.59
N GLU A 135 6.70 12.67 15.41
CA GLU A 135 6.22 11.79 16.49
C GLU A 135 6.59 10.33 16.24
N GLU A 136 6.60 9.50 17.27
CA GLU A 136 6.88 8.07 17.16
C GLU A 136 5.72 7.34 16.45
N LEU A 137 6.05 6.38 15.57
CA LEU A 137 5.07 5.56 14.83
C LEU A 137 4.21 4.68 15.74
N GLY A 138 4.70 4.30 16.89
CA GLY A 138 4.04 3.42 17.84
C GLY A 138 4.92 2.26 18.28
N SER A 139 4.29 1.16 18.69
CA SER A 139 4.97 -0.04 19.17
C SER A 139 4.25 -1.30 18.72
N GLN A 140 4.90 -2.46 18.89
CA GLN A 140 4.37 -3.76 18.50
C GLN A 140 3.99 -3.81 17.00
N PRO A 141 4.95 -3.55 16.09
CA PRO A 141 4.69 -3.59 14.65
C PRO A 141 4.27 -4.99 14.24
N TYR A 142 3.27 -5.07 13.37
CA TYR A 142 2.73 -6.36 12.94
C TYR A 142 2.70 -6.55 11.43
N LYS A 143 2.13 -5.59 10.68
CA LYS A 143 1.96 -5.72 9.23
C LYS A 143 1.83 -4.37 8.55
N LEU A 144 2.28 -4.28 7.30
CA LEU A 144 1.91 -3.22 6.36
C LEU A 144 0.86 -3.74 5.39
N VAL A 145 -0.15 -2.94 5.11
CA VAL A 145 -1.17 -3.23 4.09
C VAL A 145 -1.31 -2.01 3.19
N GLU A 146 -1.18 -2.22 1.89
CA GLU A 146 -1.41 -1.17 0.92
C GLU A 146 -2.90 -0.92 0.76
N HIS A 147 -3.33 0.32 0.93
CA HIS A 147 -4.68 0.78 0.72
C HIS A 147 -4.74 1.63 -0.55
N TYR A 148 -5.27 1.05 -1.61
CA TYR A 148 -5.31 1.67 -2.92
C TYR A 148 -6.74 1.83 -3.41
N SER A 149 -7.18 3.05 -3.71
CA SER A 149 -8.46 3.28 -4.37
C SER A 149 -8.29 3.65 -5.84
N GLY A 150 -9.15 3.10 -6.69
CA GLY A 150 -9.01 3.12 -8.15
C GLY A 150 -8.90 4.47 -8.85
N LYS A 151 -9.22 5.57 -8.17
CA LYS A 151 -9.09 6.93 -8.73
C LYS A 151 -8.11 7.81 -7.98
N LYS A 152 -7.66 7.43 -6.81
CA LYS A 152 -6.62 8.19 -6.12
C LYS A 152 -5.27 7.86 -6.71
N THR A 153 -4.57 8.88 -7.14
CA THR A 153 -3.18 8.78 -7.58
C THR A 153 -2.21 8.58 -6.41
N ASN A 154 -2.67 8.80 -5.19
CA ASN A 154 -1.90 8.66 -3.97
C ASN A 154 -2.43 7.48 -3.17
N PRO A 155 -1.71 6.36 -3.12
CA PRO A 155 -2.07 5.24 -2.25
C PRO A 155 -1.95 5.63 -0.79
N GLU A 156 -2.68 4.94 0.07
CA GLU A 156 -2.49 4.98 1.52
C GLU A 156 -1.84 3.67 1.99
N ILE A 157 -1.16 3.73 3.11
CA ILE A 157 -0.55 2.57 3.75
C ILE A 157 -1.13 2.44 5.14
N LEU A 158 -1.75 1.29 5.42
CA LEU A 158 -2.14 0.94 6.77
C LEU A 158 -0.94 0.30 7.48
N VAL A 159 -0.45 0.96 8.51
CA VAL A 159 0.52 0.40 9.45
C VAL A 159 -0.24 -0.26 10.58
N ILE A 160 -0.22 -1.58 10.63
CA ILE A 160 -0.84 -2.33 11.73
C ILE A 160 0.17 -2.42 12.86
N ASN A 161 -0.06 -1.60 13.90
CA ASN A 161 0.54 -1.74 15.21
C ASN A 161 -0.49 -2.41 16.14
N GLN A 162 -0.02 -3.29 17.02
CA GLN A 162 -0.88 -3.95 18.02
C GLN A 162 -0.83 -3.27 19.38
N ASP A 163 -0.41 -2.01 19.42
CA ASP A 163 -0.47 -1.18 20.61
C ASP A 163 -1.89 -0.60 20.84
N VAL A 164 -2.05 0.15 21.91
CA VAL A 164 -3.36 0.70 22.33
C VAL A 164 -3.95 1.75 21.37
N LYS A 165 -3.13 2.34 20.50
CA LYS A 165 -3.61 3.28 19.48
C LYS A 165 -4.22 2.56 18.28
N GLY A 166 -3.80 1.32 18.04
CA GLY A 166 -4.23 0.50 16.91
C GLY A 166 -3.58 0.89 15.59
N PRO A 167 -4.14 0.41 14.47
CA PRO A 167 -3.61 0.69 13.15
C PRO A 167 -3.66 2.17 12.79
N LEU A 168 -2.69 2.60 11.97
CA LEU A 168 -2.50 3.96 11.53
C LEU A 168 -2.46 4.05 10.01
N GLU A 169 -3.32 4.88 9.42
CA GLU A 169 -3.29 5.21 7.99
C GLU A 169 -2.30 6.32 7.71
N LEU A 170 -1.44 6.10 6.71
CA LEU A 170 -0.48 7.04 6.18
C LEU A 170 -0.78 7.38 4.73
N GLU A 171 -0.57 8.63 4.35
CA GLU A 171 -0.52 9.01 2.94
C GLU A 171 0.78 8.44 2.33
N GLY A 172 0.64 7.60 1.29
CA GLY A 172 1.72 6.73 0.81
C GLY A 172 2.88 7.43 0.10
N ASN A 173 2.72 8.69 -0.32
CA ASN A 173 3.80 9.44 -0.96
C ASN A 173 4.61 10.28 0.04
N SER A 174 3.97 10.80 1.07
CA SER A 174 4.58 11.70 2.06
C SER A 174 4.84 11.03 3.39
N MET A 175 4.26 9.87 3.63
CA MET A 175 4.24 9.18 4.94
C MET A 175 3.62 10.02 6.06
N MET A 176 2.85 11.05 5.69
CA MET A 176 2.10 11.87 6.64
C MET A 176 0.96 11.05 7.23
N LYS A 177 0.77 11.21 8.54
CA LYS A 177 -0.35 10.61 9.27
C LYS A 177 -1.68 11.15 8.74
N VAL A 178 -2.59 10.23 8.44
CA VAL A 178 -3.98 10.53 8.11
C VAL A 178 -4.83 10.42 9.38
N LEU A 179 -5.04 9.22 9.90
CA LEU A 179 -5.77 8.98 11.13
C LEU A 179 -5.51 7.55 11.66
N TYR A 180 -5.93 7.30 12.89
CA TYR A 180 -5.95 5.95 13.45
C TYR A 180 -7.28 5.25 13.12
N THR A 181 -7.23 3.97 12.76
CA THR A 181 -8.43 3.17 12.46
C THR A 181 -9.43 3.15 13.64
N THR A 182 -8.94 3.28 14.87
CA THR A 182 -9.79 3.41 16.07
C THR A 182 -10.68 4.66 16.06
N GLN A 183 -10.36 5.67 15.27
CA GLN A 183 -11.16 6.90 15.10
C GLN A 183 -12.28 6.74 14.06
N GLU A 184 -12.31 5.62 13.34
CA GLU A 184 -13.23 5.40 12.22
C GLU A 184 -14.49 4.60 12.59
N PHE A 185 -14.79 4.41 13.85
CA PHE A 185 -16.01 3.73 14.34
C PHE A 185 -17.06 4.73 14.85
N THR A 186 -18.30 4.61 14.35
CA THR A 186 -19.40 5.52 14.76
C THR A 186 -19.87 5.33 16.19
N GLU A 187 -19.89 4.09 16.67
CA GLU A 187 -20.43 3.73 17.99
C GLU A 187 -19.32 3.40 19.00
N GLY A 188 -18.09 3.81 18.68
CA GLY A 188 -16.90 3.48 19.47
C GLY A 188 -16.24 2.17 19.03
N VAL A 189 -14.98 2.06 19.42
CA VAL A 189 -14.13 0.92 19.10
C VAL A 189 -14.63 -0.32 19.83
N PRO A 190 -14.76 -1.48 19.15
CA PRO A 190 -15.13 -2.74 19.81
C PRO A 190 -14.16 -3.13 20.94
N GLU A 191 -14.66 -3.86 21.92
CA GLU A 191 -13.80 -4.42 22.97
C GLU A 191 -12.80 -5.41 22.35
N ASP A 192 -11.59 -5.47 22.89
CA ASP A 192 -10.49 -6.35 22.42
C ASP A 192 -10.15 -6.15 20.92
N PHE A 193 -10.27 -4.93 20.42
CA PHE A 193 -10.00 -4.58 19.04
C PHE A 193 -8.49 -4.54 18.76
N VAL A 194 -7.93 -5.68 18.35
CA VAL A 194 -6.54 -5.83 17.92
C VAL A 194 -6.54 -6.31 16.46
N VAL A 195 -6.24 -5.42 15.54
CA VAL A 195 -6.21 -5.74 14.09
C VAL A 195 -4.98 -6.57 13.76
N THR A 196 -5.18 -7.60 12.93
CA THR A 196 -4.11 -8.47 12.40
C THR A 196 -4.00 -8.42 10.88
N ASP A 197 -5.06 -8.01 10.20
CA ASP A 197 -5.07 -7.89 8.75
C ASP A 197 -6.14 -6.92 8.27
N ALA A 198 -6.01 -6.45 7.03
CA ALA A 198 -7.02 -5.66 6.34
C ALA A 198 -7.11 -6.06 4.86
N ALA A 199 -8.28 -5.88 4.27
CA ALA A 199 -8.50 -6.05 2.84
C ALA A 199 -9.35 -4.90 2.32
N TYR A 200 -8.96 -4.33 1.19
CA TYR A 200 -9.58 -3.18 0.59
C TYR A 200 -10.18 -3.56 -0.75
N LEU A 201 -11.49 -3.80 -0.73
CA LEU A 201 -12.26 -4.18 -1.91
C LEU A 201 -12.88 -2.95 -2.56
N TYR A 202 -13.46 -3.11 -3.73
CA TYR A 202 -13.98 -1.97 -4.48
C TYR A 202 -15.09 -1.19 -3.77
N TYR A 203 -16.00 -1.87 -3.07
CA TYR A 203 -17.11 -1.23 -2.31
C TYR A 203 -17.04 -1.48 -0.80
N THR A 204 -16.03 -2.19 -0.33
CA THR A 204 -16.01 -2.66 1.07
C THR A 204 -14.59 -2.73 1.57
N ASP A 205 -14.31 -2.09 2.68
CA ASP A 205 -13.08 -2.31 3.43
C ASP A 205 -13.35 -3.28 4.57
N VAL A 206 -12.38 -4.14 4.85
CA VAL A 206 -12.50 -5.26 5.77
C VAL A 206 -11.33 -5.26 6.73
N LEU A 207 -11.59 -5.36 8.02
CA LEU A 207 -10.59 -5.52 9.07
C LEU A 207 -10.75 -6.91 9.72
N LEU A 208 -9.65 -7.60 9.91
CA LEU A 208 -9.56 -8.85 10.68
C LEU A 208 -8.90 -8.57 12.02
N THR A 209 -9.48 -9.09 13.09
CA THR A 209 -8.93 -8.96 14.44
C THR A 209 -8.35 -10.27 14.97
N ALA A 210 -7.49 -10.19 15.98
CA ALA A 210 -6.80 -11.33 16.58
C ALA A 210 -7.74 -12.39 17.16
N ASN A 211 -8.94 -11.98 17.59
CA ASN A 211 -9.98 -12.91 18.06
C ASN A 211 -10.79 -13.57 16.92
N GLY A 212 -10.45 -13.26 15.65
CA GLY A 212 -11.07 -13.87 14.48
C GLY A 212 -12.37 -13.21 14.02
N GLN A 213 -12.66 -12.00 14.50
CA GLN A 213 -13.82 -11.21 14.07
C GLN A 213 -13.48 -10.36 12.84
N ILE A 214 -14.51 -10.10 12.04
CA ILE A 214 -14.44 -9.28 10.84
C ILE A 214 -15.30 -8.03 11.05
N TYR A 215 -14.71 -6.86 10.78
CA TYR A 215 -15.42 -5.58 10.76
C TYR A 215 -15.36 -4.99 9.37
N ILE A 216 -16.46 -4.41 8.90
CA ILE A 216 -16.55 -3.86 7.55
C ILE A 216 -17.07 -2.42 7.55
N ARG A 217 -16.68 -1.67 6.53
CA ARG A 217 -17.36 -0.45 6.10
C ARG A 217 -17.75 -0.56 4.64
N LEU A 218 -18.87 0.04 4.28
CA LEU A 218 -19.40 0.04 2.93
C LEU A 218 -19.19 1.39 2.27
N LEU A 219 -18.54 1.40 1.11
CA LEU A 219 -18.27 2.61 0.33
C LEU A 219 -19.41 2.82 -0.67
N LYS A 220 -20.11 3.94 -0.60
CA LYS A 220 -21.27 4.24 -1.48
C LYS A 220 -20.84 4.53 -2.92
N ASP A 221 -19.74 5.21 -3.09
CA ASP A 221 -19.19 5.60 -4.39
C ASP A 221 -17.66 5.51 -4.34
N PRO A 222 -17.11 4.31 -4.54
CA PRO A 222 -15.67 4.10 -4.41
C PRO A 222 -14.83 4.89 -5.41
N ASP A 223 -15.42 5.27 -6.54
CA ASP A 223 -14.72 6.03 -7.57
C ASP A 223 -14.60 7.52 -7.23
N ASN A 224 -15.53 8.07 -6.45
CA ASN A 224 -15.55 9.49 -6.05
C ASN A 224 -15.42 9.68 -4.55
N ALA A 225 -15.62 8.62 -3.76
CA ALA A 225 -15.38 8.65 -2.33
C ALA A 225 -13.87 8.79 -2.06
N GLY A 226 -13.51 9.69 -1.17
CA GLY A 226 -12.21 9.64 -0.53
C GLY A 226 -12.09 8.39 0.34
N PHE A 227 -10.87 7.98 0.68
CA PHE A 227 -10.65 7.14 1.85
C PHE A 227 -11.40 7.74 3.04
N HIS A 228 -11.79 6.92 4.00
CA HIS A 228 -12.49 7.37 5.20
C HIS A 228 -13.85 8.06 4.96
N SER A 229 -14.47 7.80 3.81
CA SER A 229 -15.78 8.39 3.47
C SER A 229 -16.96 7.75 4.23
N ALA A 230 -16.73 6.61 4.88
CA ALA A 230 -17.69 5.90 5.69
C ALA A 230 -17.02 5.29 6.92
N PRO A 231 -17.72 5.23 8.07
CA PRO A 231 -17.20 4.56 9.27
C PRO A 231 -17.32 3.05 9.18
N TYR A 232 -16.49 2.35 9.94
CA TYR A 232 -16.67 0.92 10.21
C TYR A 232 -17.88 0.69 11.11
N SER A 233 -18.57 -0.45 10.89
CA SER A 233 -19.55 -0.96 11.84
C SER A 233 -18.86 -1.44 13.12
N SER A 234 -19.38 -1.06 14.28
CA SER A 234 -18.89 -1.60 15.57
C SER A 234 -19.42 -3.02 15.84
N ILE A 235 -20.32 -3.53 15.00
CA ILE A 235 -20.86 -4.88 15.09
C ILE A 235 -20.09 -5.77 14.10
N PRO A 236 -19.44 -6.85 14.57
CA PRO A 236 -18.72 -7.75 13.68
C PRO A 236 -19.68 -8.48 12.74
N VAL A 237 -19.18 -8.83 11.57
CA VAL A 237 -19.93 -9.63 10.60
C VAL A 237 -20.15 -11.05 11.14
N HIS A 238 -21.35 -11.56 10.97
CA HIS A 238 -21.72 -12.92 11.37
C HIS A 238 -22.11 -13.77 10.16
N TYR A 239 -21.77 -15.06 10.23
CA TYR A 239 -22.19 -16.04 9.24
C TYR A 239 -22.59 -17.36 9.92
N ASN A 240 -23.29 -18.21 9.16
CA ASN A 240 -23.84 -19.50 9.63
C ASN A 240 -22.86 -20.31 10.48
N MET A 241 -23.35 -20.89 11.58
CA MET A 241 -22.61 -21.68 12.58
C MET A 241 -21.56 -20.88 13.38
N GLY A 242 -21.54 -19.55 13.23
CA GLY A 242 -20.46 -18.68 13.70
C GLY A 242 -19.16 -18.95 12.93
N MET A 243 -18.22 -18.05 13.05
CA MET A 243 -16.92 -18.17 12.39
C MET A 243 -15.79 -17.68 13.30
N LYS A 244 -14.58 -18.16 13.03
CA LYS A 244 -13.32 -17.62 13.55
C LYS A 244 -12.35 -17.53 12.40
N ILE A 245 -12.22 -16.33 11.86
CA ILE A 245 -11.33 -16.09 10.71
C ILE A 245 -9.89 -15.94 11.23
N THR A 246 -8.98 -16.70 10.66
CA THR A 246 -7.56 -16.64 11.04
C THR A 246 -6.67 -16.20 9.87
N ARG A 247 -7.24 -16.12 8.67
CA ARG A 247 -6.52 -15.63 7.49
C ARG A 247 -7.49 -14.97 6.50
N MET A 248 -7.08 -13.85 5.98
CA MET A 248 -7.69 -13.22 4.80
C MET A 248 -6.69 -13.24 3.64
N VAL A 249 -7.19 -13.42 2.44
CA VAL A 249 -6.38 -13.40 1.22
C VAL A 249 -7.08 -12.56 0.17
N GLN A 250 -6.44 -11.48 -0.23
CA GLN A 250 -6.88 -10.61 -1.29
C GLN A 250 -5.86 -10.64 -2.43
N ALA A 251 -6.32 -10.69 -3.68
CA ALA A 251 -5.44 -10.39 -4.81
C ALA A 251 -4.99 -8.92 -4.72
N ASN A 252 -3.71 -8.67 -4.96
CA ASN A 252 -3.15 -7.32 -4.90
C ASN A 252 -3.58 -6.52 -6.14
N PHE A 253 -4.85 -6.09 -6.15
CA PHE A 253 -5.46 -5.35 -7.25
C PHE A 253 -6.57 -4.44 -6.71
N TYR A 254 -6.50 -3.15 -7.01
CA TYR A 254 -7.39 -2.13 -6.43
C TYR A 254 -8.88 -2.30 -6.75
N LYS A 255 -9.23 -3.06 -7.79
CA LYS A 255 -10.64 -3.38 -8.14
C LYS A 255 -11.09 -4.76 -7.67
N THR A 256 -10.32 -5.41 -6.80
CA THR A 256 -10.69 -6.72 -6.27
C THR A 256 -12.11 -6.72 -5.72
N ARG A 257 -12.91 -7.70 -6.17
CA ARG A 257 -14.34 -7.80 -5.87
C ARG A 257 -14.66 -8.74 -4.72
N HIS A 258 -13.66 -9.40 -4.16
CA HIS A 258 -13.85 -10.30 -3.02
C HIS A 258 -12.55 -10.54 -2.26
N VAL A 259 -12.70 -11.01 -1.03
CA VAL A 259 -11.61 -11.54 -0.20
C VAL A 259 -11.95 -12.98 0.20
N LEU A 260 -10.95 -13.87 0.07
CA LEU A 260 -11.04 -15.23 0.58
C LEU A 260 -10.67 -15.24 2.07
N MET A 261 -11.47 -15.92 2.90
CA MET A 261 -11.28 -15.99 4.33
C MET A 261 -11.25 -17.46 4.77
N TYR A 262 -10.30 -17.82 5.64
CA TYR A 262 -10.27 -19.14 6.25
C TYR A 262 -10.91 -19.12 7.64
N ASP A 263 -12.01 -19.85 7.79
CA ASP A 263 -12.73 -20.08 9.03
C ASP A 263 -12.16 -21.33 9.71
N GLU A 264 -11.21 -21.11 10.62
CA GLU A 264 -10.51 -22.17 11.35
C GLU A 264 -11.48 -23.02 12.22
N LYS A 265 -12.50 -22.37 12.80
CA LYS A 265 -13.49 -23.02 13.66
C LYS A 265 -14.22 -24.15 12.95
N ASN A 266 -14.54 -23.95 11.67
CA ASN A 266 -15.34 -24.89 10.89
C ASN A 266 -14.51 -25.56 9.77
N ASN A 267 -13.21 -25.32 9.72
CA ASN A 267 -12.27 -25.83 8.68
C ASN A 267 -12.81 -25.64 7.26
N ARG A 268 -13.17 -24.40 6.92
CA ARG A 268 -13.75 -24.05 5.61
C ARG A 268 -13.23 -22.73 5.10
N PHE A 269 -13.41 -22.51 3.82
CA PHE A 269 -13.19 -21.20 3.22
C PHE A 269 -14.53 -20.48 2.99
N LEU A 270 -14.50 -19.18 3.23
CA LEU A 270 -15.59 -18.25 2.99
C LEU A 270 -15.10 -17.16 2.02
N SER A 271 -16.01 -16.61 1.25
CA SER A 271 -15.74 -15.44 0.42
C SER A 271 -16.64 -14.30 0.87
N LEU A 272 -16.05 -13.13 1.15
CA LEU A 272 -16.79 -11.89 1.34
C LEU A 272 -16.72 -11.10 0.03
N SER A 273 -17.88 -10.84 -0.57
CA SER A 273 -17.98 -10.22 -1.89
C SER A 273 -18.22 -8.72 -1.84
N SER A 274 -17.74 -8.02 -2.86
CA SER A 274 -17.91 -6.60 -3.11
C SER A 274 -18.24 -6.35 -4.59
N LEU A 275 -19.23 -7.07 -5.11
CA LEU A 275 -19.53 -7.13 -6.55
C LEU A 275 -20.20 -5.85 -7.07
N TYR A 276 -21.20 -5.35 -6.34
CA TYR A 276 -21.98 -4.19 -6.70
C TYR A 276 -22.28 -3.35 -5.47
N SER A 277 -22.56 -2.06 -5.63
CA SER A 277 -22.89 -1.16 -4.52
C SER A 277 -24.11 -1.58 -3.71
N TYR A 278 -25.00 -2.35 -4.29
CA TYR A 278 -26.21 -2.89 -3.65
C TYR A 278 -26.07 -4.36 -3.22
N TYR A 279 -24.99 -5.04 -3.61
CA TYR A 279 -24.68 -6.42 -3.24
C TYR A 279 -23.21 -6.51 -2.83
N THR A 280 -22.96 -6.04 -1.63
CA THR A 280 -21.61 -5.98 -1.06
C THR A 280 -21.62 -6.41 0.39
N GLY A 281 -20.53 -6.98 0.88
CA GLY A 281 -20.41 -7.55 2.22
C GLY A 281 -21.15 -8.89 2.39
N ALA A 282 -21.64 -9.50 1.30
CA ALA A 282 -22.21 -10.83 1.34
C ALA A 282 -21.13 -11.89 1.57
N ILE A 283 -21.43 -12.87 2.41
CA ILE A 283 -20.53 -13.99 2.71
C ILE A 283 -21.14 -15.27 2.15
N ASP A 284 -20.33 -16.01 1.41
CA ASP A 284 -20.68 -17.29 0.81
C ASP A 284 -19.65 -18.37 1.17
N ASP A 285 -20.11 -19.62 1.30
CA ASP A 285 -19.21 -20.77 1.39
C ASP A 285 -18.46 -20.97 0.07
N VAL A 286 -17.16 -21.23 0.17
CA VAL A 286 -16.31 -21.55 -0.99
C VAL A 286 -16.12 -23.07 -1.01
N PRO A 287 -16.77 -23.80 -1.93
CA PRO A 287 -16.84 -25.26 -1.90
C PRO A 287 -15.58 -25.90 -2.47
N ILE A 288 -14.47 -25.79 -1.76
CA ILE A 288 -13.19 -26.40 -2.11
C ILE A 288 -13.17 -27.85 -1.58
N SER A 289 -12.72 -28.78 -2.41
CA SER A 289 -12.58 -30.19 -2.04
C SER A 289 -11.29 -30.48 -1.26
N GLY A 290 -11.20 -31.61 -0.58
CA GLY A 290 -9.97 -32.17 -0.01
C GLY A 290 -9.33 -31.39 1.12
N LEU A 291 -10.11 -30.62 1.90
CA LEU A 291 -9.65 -29.93 3.12
C LEU A 291 -9.78 -30.78 4.38
N GLU A 292 -10.58 -31.86 4.33
CA GLU A 292 -10.84 -32.70 5.49
C GLU A 292 -9.55 -33.29 6.03
N GLY A 293 -9.34 -33.16 7.34
CA GLY A 293 -8.14 -33.65 8.03
C GLY A 293 -6.85 -32.91 7.70
N LYS A 294 -6.92 -31.80 6.97
CA LYS A 294 -5.76 -30.98 6.64
C LYS A 294 -5.75 -29.67 7.39
N LYS A 295 -4.57 -29.21 7.76
CA LYS A 295 -4.31 -27.91 8.36
C LYS A 295 -3.86 -26.94 7.26
N LEU A 296 -4.43 -25.75 7.24
CA LEU A 296 -3.94 -24.67 6.38
C LEU A 296 -2.63 -24.10 6.97
N ILE A 297 -1.57 -24.15 6.18
CA ILE A 297 -0.27 -23.58 6.53
C ILE A 297 -0.12 -22.17 5.92
N TYR A 298 -0.50 -22.04 4.65
CA TYR A 298 -0.42 -20.79 3.92
C TYR A 298 -1.53 -20.68 2.87
N ALA A 299 -1.95 -19.46 2.60
CA ALA A 299 -2.85 -19.15 1.50
C ALA A 299 -2.43 -17.80 0.87
N ASP A 300 -2.47 -17.72 -0.42
CA ASP A 300 -2.20 -16.50 -1.17
C ASP A 300 -3.01 -16.47 -2.47
N ALA A 301 -3.02 -15.32 -3.15
CA ALA A 301 -3.77 -15.10 -4.38
C ALA A 301 -2.83 -14.72 -5.53
N TYR A 302 -3.25 -15.04 -6.74
CA TYR A 302 -2.68 -14.56 -7.99
C TYR A 302 -3.80 -14.09 -8.93
N LEU A 303 -3.45 -13.43 -10.04
CA LEU A 303 -4.42 -12.89 -11.01
C LEU A 303 -4.36 -13.70 -12.31
N PRO A 304 -5.24 -14.70 -12.49
CA PRO A 304 -5.28 -15.52 -13.72
C PRO A 304 -5.51 -14.67 -14.96
N ASP A 305 -6.29 -13.59 -14.83
CA ASP A 305 -6.49 -12.58 -15.85
C ASP A 305 -6.54 -11.19 -15.18
N PRO A 306 -5.53 -10.34 -15.39
CA PRO A 306 -5.46 -9.01 -14.78
C PRO A 306 -6.54 -8.03 -15.27
N TYR A 307 -7.28 -8.39 -16.33
CA TYR A 307 -8.38 -7.57 -16.85
C TYR A 307 -9.75 -7.95 -16.28
N VAL A 308 -9.81 -9.03 -15.49
CA VAL A 308 -11.07 -9.57 -14.95
C VAL A 308 -11.07 -9.40 -13.42
N ASP A 309 -11.65 -8.33 -12.94
CA ASP A 309 -11.61 -7.87 -11.54
C ASP A 309 -12.41 -8.74 -10.53
N TYR A 310 -13.21 -9.68 -11.02
CA TYR A 310 -13.97 -10.64 -10.21
C TYR A 310 -13.39 -12.06 -10.22
N LEU A 311 -12.32 -12.31 -10.98
CA LEU A 311 -11.63 -13.60 -11.07
C LEU A 311 -10.32 -13.53 -10.29
N CYS A 312 -10.16 -14.40 -9.30
CA CYS A 312 -8.90 -14.57 -8.58
C CYS A 312 -8.48 -16.03 -8.54
N GLY A 313 -7.20 -16.29 -8.74
CA GLY A 313 -6.57 -17.56 -8.49
C GLY A 313 -6.04 -17.63 -7.06
N TYR A 314 -6.12 -18.79 -6.47
CA TYR A 314 -5.64 -19.03 -5.10
C TYR A 314 -4.68 -20.21 -5.04
N VAL A 315 -3.71 -20.09 -4.15
CA VAL A 315 -2.75 -21.13 -3.81
C VAL A 315 -2.84 -21.39 -2.31
N LEU A 316 -2.99 -22.66 -1.93
CA LEU A 316 -2.99 -23.10 -0.54
C LEU A 316 -1.84 -24.06 -0.31
N VAL A 317 -1.12 -23.94 0.80
CA VAL A 317 -0.22 -24.96 1.33
C VAL A 317 -0.94 -25.64 2.48
N LEU A 318 -1.13 -26.93 2.37
CA LEU A 318 -1.88 -27.76 3.30
C LEU A 318 -0.96 -28.83 3.90
N GLN A 319 -1.16 -29.15 5.18
CA GLN A 319 -0.49 -30.25 5.86
C GLN A 319 -1.51 -31.27 6.33
N ASP A 320 -1.30 -32.55 6.02
CA ASP A 320 -2.14 -33.63 6.49
C ASP A 320 -1.78 -34.06 7.92
N THR A 321 -2.53 -35.05 8.45
CA THR A 321 -2.32 -35.60 9.81
C THR A 321 -1.00 -36.36 9.96
N ASP A 322 -0.43 -36.84 8.86
CA ASP A 322 0.85 -37.54 8.82
C ASP A 322 2.05 -36.60 8.70
N GLY A 323 1.77 -35.26 8.58
CA GLY A 323 2.79 -34.24 8.45
C GLY A 323 3.24 -33.97 7.02
N ASN A 324 2.61 -34.61 6.02
CA ASN A 324 2.95 -34.37 4.61
C ASN A 324 2.31 -33.07 4.12
N TYR A 325 3.01 -32.40 3.20
CA TYR A 325 2.53 -31.16 2.61
C TYR A 325 1.98 -31.39 1.21
N SER A 326 1.01 -30.58 0.83
CA SER A 326 0.47 -30.50 -0.51
C SER A 326 0.17 -29.05 -0.87
N VAL A 327 0.19 -28.76 -2.19
CA VAL A 327 -0.25 -27.46 -2.71
C VAL A 327 -1.56 -27.67 -3.44
N LYS A 328 -2.54 -26.87 -3.11
CA LYS A 328 -3.82 -26.83 -3.83
C LYS A 328 -3.95 -25.49 -4.54
N THR A 329 -4.41 -25.49 -5.80
CA THR A 329 -4.75 -24.27 -6.52
C THR A 329 -6.17 -24.33 -7.05
N PHE A 330 -6.82 -23.18 -7.16
CA PHE A 330 -8.13 -23.04 -7.77
C PHE A 330 -8.36 -21.59 -8.18
N ASP A 331 -9.27 -21.38 -9.12
CA ASP A 331 -9.77 -20.05 -9.46
C ASP A 331 -11.17 -19.87 -8.88
N LEU A 332 -11.44 -18.67 -8.35
CA LEU A 332 -12.74 -18.27 -7.83
C LEU A 332 -13.28 -17.12 -8.67
N GLU A 333 -14.51 -17.27 -9.13
CA GLU A 333 -15.28 -16.22 -9.78
C GLU A 333 -16.72 -16.21 -9.28
N TYR A 334 -17.49 -15.25 -9.75
CA TYR A 334 -18.93 -15.16 -9.45
C TYR A 334 -19.74 -15.25 -10.74
N ASP A 335 -20.88 -15.97 -10.67
CA ASP A 335 -21.85 -15.94 -11.75
C ASP A 335 -22.66 -14.63 -11.75
N TRP A 336 -23.51 -14.47 -12.73
CA TRP A 336 -24.36 -13.29 -12.87
C TRP A 336 -25.38 -13.10 -11.74
N GLN A 337 -25.61 -14.13 -10.91
CA GLN A 337 -26.44 -14.08 -9.71
C GLN A 337 -25.64 -13.77 -8.44
N GLY A 338 -24.32 -13.60 -8.55
CA GLY A 338 -23.41 -13.38 -7.43
C GLY A 338 -23.06 -14.66 -6.67
N LYS A 339 -23.25 -15.84 -7.27
CA LYS A 339 -22.88 -17.12 -6.64
C LYS A 339 -21.42 -17.47 -6.93
N VAL A 340 -20.73 -17.96 -5.93
CA VAL A 340 -19.34 -18.45 -6.04
C VAL A 340 -19.26 -19.64 -7.00
N ILE A 341 -18.31 -19.56 -7.93
CA ILE A 341 -17.93 -20.63 -8.86
C ILE A 341 -16.45 -20.94 -8.66
N ILE A 342 -16.10 -22.22 -8.50
CA ILE A 342 -14.72 -22.71 -8.45
C ILE A 342 -14.39 -23.35 -9.77
N LYS A 343 -13.22 -22.98 -10.32
CA LYS A 343 -12.65 -23.51 -11.56
C LYS A 343 -11.21 -23.92 -11.36
N ASN A 344 -10.68 -24.71 -12.28
CA ASN A 344 -9.26 -25.07 -12.36
C ASN A 344 -8.69 -25.59 -11.04
N GLU A 345 -9.51 -26.30 -10.25
CA GLU A 345 -9.09 -26.88 -8.98
C GLU A 345 -8.07 -28.00 -9.22
N THR A 346 -6.89 -27.90 -8.60
CA THR A 346 -5.82 -28.90 -8.72
C THR A 346 -5.19 -29.19 -7.37
N ASP A 347 -4.79 -30.46 -7.19
CA ASP A 347 -3.95 -30.89 -6.06
C ASP A 347 -2.56 -31.24 -6.60
N LEU A 348 -1.54 -30.64 -6.03
CA LEU A 348 -0.16 -30.81 -6.43
C LEU A 348 0.66 -31.38 -5.26
N SER A 349 1.60 -32.27 -5.56
CA SER A 349 2.50 -32.79 -4.53
C SER A 349 3.51 -31.76 -4.08
N PHE A 350 3.84 -31.77 -2.80
CA PHE A 350 4.91 -30.96 -2.21
C PHE A 350 5.84 -31.89 -1.44
N SER A 351 6.74 -32.58 -2.18
CA SER A 351 7.51 -33.70 -1.65
C SER A 351 8.65 -33.33 -0.69
N ASP A 352 9.05 -32.05 -0.67
CA ASP A 352 10.20 -31.59 0.10
C ASP A 352 9.82 -30.78 1.35
N GLY A 353 8.73 -31.19 2.02
CA GLY A 353 8.26 -30.55 3.26
C GLY A 353 9.27 -30.60 4.42
N GLY A 354 10.35 -31.38 4.30
CA GLY A 354 11.43 -31.41 5.30
C GLY A 354 12.20 -30.09 5.47
N TYR A 355 12.07 -29.15 4.53
CA TYR A 355 12.63 -27.81 4.66
C TYR A 355 11.74 -26.84 5.43
N LEU A 356 10.45 -27.14 5.53
CA LEU A 356 9.48 -26.28 6.20
C LEU A 356 9.59 -26.35 7.71
N THR A 357 9.40 -25.22 8.36
CA THR A 357 9.33 -25.07 9.81
C THR A 357 8.08 -24.26 10.19
N ASP A 358 7.76 -24.17 11.46
CA ASP A 358 6.69 -23.30 11.98
C ASP A 358 6.97 -21.81 11.76
N LYS A 359 8.21 -21.45 11.44
CA LYS A 359 8.65 -20.08 11.14
C LYS A 359 8.66 -19.76 9.65
N SER A 360 8.49 -20.73 8.79
CA SER A 360 8.57 -20.55 7.34
C SER A 360 7.64 -19.45 6.87
N LYS A 361 8.17 -18.55 6.06
CA LYS A 361 7.46 -17.47 5.37
C LYS A 361 7.24 -17.87 3.93
N PHE A 362 6.16 -17.41 3.35
CA PHE A 362 5.76 -17.76 2.00
C PHE A 362 5.38 -16.51 1.20
N TYR A 363 5.56 -16.58 -0.10
CA TYR A 363 5.06 -15.59 -1.04
C TYR A 363 4.76 -16.25 -2.38
N CYS A 364 3.54 -16.11 -2.89
CA CYS A 364 3.16 -16.60 -4.21
C CYS A 364 3.37 -15.52 -5.27
N SER A 365 3.94 -15.90 -6.41
CA SER A 365 3.98 -15.00 -7.56
C SER A 365 2.56 -14.63 -8.00
N LYS A 366 2.36 -13.35 -8.33
CA LYS A 366 1.04 -12.80 -8.70
C LYS A 366 0.75 -12.86 -10.21
N ASP A 367 1.67 -13.45 -10.99
CA ASP A 367 1.47 -13.65 -12.42
C ASP A 367 0.24 -14.55 -12.72
N ALA A 368 -0.20 -14.55 -13.96
CA ALA A 368 -1.42 -15.25 -14.40
C ALA A 368 -1.45 -16.75 -14.08
N SER A 369 -0.31 -17.37 -13.83
CA SER A 369 -0.20 -18.79 -13.52
C SER A 369 0.02 -19.08 -12.04
N GLY A 370 0.43 -18.08 -11.24
CA GLY A 370 0.90 -18.29 -9.87
C GLY A 370 2.06 -19.30 -9.85
N SER A 371 2.99 -19.19 -10.80
CA SER A 371 3.94 -20.27 -11.15
C SER A 371 4.89 -20.62 -10.03
N TYR A 372 5.29 -19.63 -9.23
CA TYR A 372 6.29 -19.80 -8.19
C TYR A 372 5.72 -19.50 -6.82
N LEU A 373 6.02 -20.39 -5.89
CA LEU A 373 5.77 -20.20 -4.47
C LEU A 373 7.13 -20.13 -3.77
N PHE A 374 7.56 -18.93 -3.40
CA PHE A 374 8.76 -18.72 -2.60
C PHE A 374 8.48 -19.08 -1.15
N PHE A 375 9.46 -19.69 -0.46
CA PHE A 375 9.35 -19.93 0.96
C PHE A 375 10.71 -19.99 1.65
N SER A 376 10.70 -19.62 2.93
CA SER A 376 11.87 -19.78 3.81
C SER A 376 11.84 -21.12 4.51
N GLY A 377 13.00 -21.64 4.87
CA GLY A 377 13.11 -22.92 5.56
C GLY A 377 14.49 -23.20 6.14
N GLY A 378 14.74 -24.48 6.39
CA GLY A 378 15.97 -24.93 7.05
C GLY A 378 15.93 -24.75 8.57
N ALA A 379 16.92 -25.29 9.26
CA ALA A 379 16.97 -25.32 10.73
C ALA A 379 16.97 -23.91 11.38
N LEU A 380 17.54 -22.90 10.71
CA LEU A 380 17.60 -21.53 11.17
C LEU A 380 16.57 -20.62 10.48
N ASN A 381 15.72 -21.17 9.64
CA ASN A 381 14.78 -20.45 8.77
C ASN A 381 15.44 -19.33 7.95
N ASN A 382 16.69 -19.53 7.51
CA ASN A 382 17.48 -18.59 6.74
C ASN A 382 17.76 -19.06 5.31
N GLU A 383 17.25 -20.21 4.92
CA GLU A 383 17.37 -20.74 3.57
C GLU A 383 16.13 -20.35 2.78
N LEU A 384 16.33 -19.87 1.57
CA LEU A 384 15.26 -19.47 0.65
C LEU A 384 15.13 -20.50 -0.46
N TYR A 385 13.90 -20.93 -0.70
CA TYR A 385 13.50 -21.88 -1.71
C TYR A 385 12.39 -21.34 -2.56
N TYR A 386 12.21 -21.93 -3.74
CA TYR A 386 10.95 -21.80 -4.46
C TYR A 386 10.41 -23.16 -4.91
N TYR A 387 9.11 -23.29 -4.84
CA TYR A 387 8.36 -24.39 -5.39
C TYR A 387 7.85 -23.98 -6.77
N GLU A 388 8.26 -24.74 -7.80
CA GLU A 388 7.80 -24.54 -9.17
C GLU A 388 6.57 -25.43 -9.42
N LYS A 389 5.41 -24.77 -9.64
CA LYS A 389 4.13 -25.46 -9.78
C LYS A 389 4.08 -26.42 -10.97
N SER A 390 4.71 -26.08 -12.09
CA SER A 390 4.69 -26.87 -13.33
C SER A 390 5.44 -28.21 -13.20
N THR A 391 6.54 -28.23 -12.47
CA THR A 391 7.37 -29.42 -12.25
C THR A 391 7.13 -30.09 -10.92
N GLN A 392 6.42 -29.43 -10.02
CA GLN A 392 6.17 -29.84 -8.64
C GLN A 392 7.45 -30.09 -7.83
N ARG A 393 8.48 -29.28 -8.11
CA ARG A 393 9.79 -29.41 -7.47
C ARG A 393 10.08 -28.19 -6.57
N VAL A 394 10.75 -28.50 -5.46
CA VAL A 394 11.38 -27.49 -4.61
C VAL A 394 12.82 -27.28 -5.10
N ILE A 395 13.17 -26.05 -5.31
CA ILE A 395 14.49 -25.65 -5.81
C ILE A 395 15.11 -24.70 -4.78
N PRO A 396 16.33 -25.00 -4.28
CA PRO A 396 17.07 -24.07 -3.43
C PRO A 396 17.40 -22.81 -4.23
N TYR A 397 17.19 -21.65 -3.60
CA TYR A 397 17.49 -20.35 -4.23
C TYR A 397 18.75 -19.74 -3.65
N THR A 398 18.77 -19.46 -2.33
CA THR A 398 19.93 -18.91 -1.65
C THR A 398 19.87 -19.13 -0.14
N THR A 399 20.96 -18.83 0.56
CA THR A 399 21.01 -18.81 2.02
C THR A 399 21.28 -17.38 2.49
N CYS A 400 20.42 -16.88 3.36
CA CYS A 400 20.53 -15.55 3.96
C CYS A 400 21.41 -15.58 5.22
N ASN A 401 21.91 -14.41 5.64
CA ASN A 401 22.78 -14.27 6.80
C ASN A 401 22.08 -14.50 8.13
N SER A 402 20.77 -14.27 8.18
CA SER A 402 19.96 -14.48 9.39
C SER A 402 18.55 -14.99 9.08
N GLU A 403 17.76 -15.24 10.13
CA GLU A 403 16.38 -15.73 10.03
C GLU A 403 15.54 -14.83 9.13
N ILE A 404 14.85 -15.43 8.15
CA ILE A 404 13.94 -14.74 7.24
C ILE A 404 12.63 -14.48 7.97
N THR A 405 12.17 -13.24 7.96
CA THR A 405 10.97 -12.78 8.66
C THR A 405 9.82 -12.42 7.73
N ASP A 406 10.12 -12.06 6.47
CA ASP A 406 9.11 -11.74 5.47
C ASP A 406 9.66 -11.90 4.05
N LEU A 407 8.77 -12.08 3.07
CA LEU A 407 9.06 -12.20 1.64
C LEU A 407 8.04 -11.38 0.84
N GLN A 408 8.52 -10.60 -0.13
CA GLN A 408 7.67 -9.83 -1.03
C GLN A 408 8.33 -9.70 -2.41
N LEU A 409 7.56 -9.88 -3.49
CA LEU A 409 8.05 -9.70 -4.85
C LEU A 409 7.55 -8.37 -5.42
N ASN A 410 8.46 -7.60 -6.01
CA ASN A 410 8.13 -6.47 -6.87
C ASN A 410 8.08 -6.95 -8.33
N TYR A 411 6.89 -6.88 -8.94
CA TYR A 411 6.67 -7.36 -10.31
C TYR A 411 7.25 -6.44 -11.38
N GLU A 412 7.26 -5.14 -11.13
CA GLU A 412 7.73 -4.18 -12.12
C GLU A 412 9.23 -4.33 -12.34
N SER A 413 9.97 -4.57 -11.26
CA SER A 413 11.43 -4.74 -11.31
C SER A 413 11.87 -6.21 -11.32
N MET A 414 10.95 -7.17 -11.18
CA MET A 414 11.25 -8.60 -11.00
C MET A 414 12.30 -8.84 -9.91
N THR A 415 12.07 -8.23 -8.75
CA THR A 415 12.96 -8.34 -7.59
C THR A 415 12.22 -8.89 -6.38
N LEU A 416 12.88 -9.78 -5.64
CA LEU A 416 12.38 -10.35 -4.38
C LEU A 416 13.03 -9.64 -3.20
N GLY A 417 12.22 -8.94 -2.42
CA GLY A 417 12.61 -8.39 -1.13
C GLY A 417 12.52 -9.46 -0.05
N VAL A 418 13.57 -9.62 0.70
CA VAL A 418 13.68 -10.58 1.81
C VAL A 418 13.98 -9.82 3.09
N GLY A 419 12.97 -9.74 3.96
CA GLY A 419 13.11 -9.24 5.32
C GLY A 419 13.79 -10.30 6.20
N MET A 420 14.76 -9.87 6.97
CA MET A 420 15.48 -10.72 7.90
C MET A 420 15.45 -10.12 9.30
N LYS A 421 15.78 -10.91 10.29
CA LYS A 421 15.82 -10.46 11.69
C LYS A 421 16.73 -9.27 11.92
N ASP A 422 17.81 -9.16 11.15
CA ASP A 422 18.85 -8.13 11.29
C ASP A 422 19.09 -7.30 10.02
N GLY A 423 18.18 -7.38 9.03
CA GLY A 423 18.33 -6.59 7.81
C GLY A 423 17.31 -6.89 6.73
N PHE A 424 17.60 -6.34 5.55
CA PHE A 424 16.81 -6.51 4.35
C PHE A 424 17.72 -6.68 3.14
N VAL A 425 17.36 -7.53 2.21
CA VAL A 425 18.10 -7.77 0.98
C VAL A 425 17.14 -7.90 -0.21
N VAL A 426 17.60 -7.48 -1.37
CA VAL A 426 16.86 -7.58 -2.63
C VAL A 426 17.59 -8.52 -3.59
N TYR A 427 16.88 -9.48 -4.14
CA TYR A 427 17.39 -10.41 -5.16
C TYR A 427 16.68 -10.18 -6.49
N ALA A 428 17.42 -10.19 -7.59
CA ALA A 428 16.81 -10.29 -8.91
C ALA A 428 16.17 -11.68 -9.09
N VAL A 429 14.99 -11.74 -9.68
CA VAL A 429 14.29 -12.99 -10.02
C VAL A 429 14.23 -13.08 -11.52
N ASP A 430 15.06 -13.95 -12.09
CA ASP A 430 15.16 -14.21 -13.55
C ASP A 430 14.09 -15.20 -14.05
#